data_77dc845b6c1785ae2e6829cff70e48e9
#
_entry.id   77dc845b6c1785ae2e6829cff70e48e9
#
_cell.length_a   1.000
_cell.length_b   1.000
_cell.length_c   1.000
_cell.angle_alpha   90.00
_cell.angle_beta   90.00
_cell.angle_gamma   90.00
#
_symmetry.space_group_name_H-M   'P 1'
#
loop_
_entity.id
_entity.type
_entity.pdbx_description
1 polymer ?
#
loop_
_entity_poly.entity_id
_entity_poly.type
_entity_poly.pdbx_seq_one_letter_code
_entity_poly.pdbx_strand_id
1 'polypeptide(L)'
;MTGIRIQGVGTALPEHVCDQAYVRRVVENLFGERVENLERLLKVFDHLHIEKRYFARDPEWYRKDRGFGEANDLFIETALKLSAKAAQEAIDIADAAPEDFAGIVVASTTGVMTPSLEAHLVQDLGLPLHSVRLPLFGLGCAGGVAGLARAAELSSGRDGAPVLFVAVEICSATFQRNDLSKSNLIGTSIFGDGAAAVVVGRAESGPEILGSYHRLFPETYDIMGWDVIDSGMKVRFSRDIPNFVRTHLPMVLEEACSAWGIRQDDIVSYITHPGGAKVLDSFAEVICRDRRTLAASHEILRRYGNMSSASILFVLEHMLVNRELEHGYGLMSALGPGFSSDQLLLYNQ
;
A
#
# COMPACT_ATOMS: atom_id res chain seq x y z
N MET A 1 -0.25 21.96 22.84
CA MET A 1 -1.39 21.08 22.50
C MET A 1 -0.80 19.83 21.89
N THR A 2 -1.15 18.64 22.35
CA THR A 2 -0.67 17.38 21.78
C THR A 2 -1.23 17.21 20.36
N GLY A 3 -0.35 16.94 19.38
CA GLY A 3 -0.73 16.76 17.97
C GLY A 3 -1.39 15.40 17.69
N ILE A 4 -1.84 15.19 16.45
CA ILE A 4 -2.32 13.89 15.99
C ILE A 4 -1.13 13.00 15.70
N ARG A 5 -1.09 11.82 16.35
CA ARG A 5 0.04 10.90 16.31
C ARG A 5 -0.37 9.51 15.86
N ILE A 6 0.58 8.77 15.32
CA ILE A 6 0.47 7.34 15.09
C ILE A 6 0.66 6.65 16.43
N GLN A 7 -0.37 5.93 16.90
CA GLN A 7 -0.41 5.29 18.21
C GLN A 7 -0.12 3.79 18.14
N GLY A 8 -0.53 3.14 17.06
CA GLY A 8 -0.31 1.71 16.84
C GLY A 8 -0.38 1.38 15.36
N VAL A 9 0.43 0.42 14.93
CA VAL A 9 0.44 -0.13 13.57
C VAL A 9 0.39 -1.64 13.68
N GLY A 10 -0.60 -2.26 13.04
CA GLY A 10 -0.74 -3.71 12.96
C GLY A 10 -0.71 -4.19 11.51
N THR A 11 -0.25 -5.42 11.29
CA THR A 11 -0.10 -6.01 9.96
C THR A 11 -0.65 -7.43 9.89
N ALA A 12 -1.18 -7.83 8.73
CA ALA A 12 -1.66 -9.18 8.52
C ALA A 12 -1.35 -9.69 7.12
N LEU A 13 -0.97 -10.94 7.03
CA LEU A 13 -0.64 -11.63 5.80
C LEU A 13 -1.50 -12.90 5.66
N PRO A 14 -1.81 -13.32 4.42
CA PRO A 14 -2.39 -14.64 4.16
C PRO A 14 -1.44 -15.77 4.57
N GLU A 15 -1.97 -16.98 4.65
CA GLU A 15 -1.24 -18.16 5.09
C GLU A 15 -0.35 -18.77 3.99
N HIS A 16 -0.68 -18.57 2.71
CA HIS A 16 0.02 -19.19 1.59
C HIS A 16 1.27 -18.38 1.20
N VAL A 17 2.41 -18.86 1.62
CA VAL A 17 3.72 -18.30 1.28
C VAL A 17 4.25 -18.96 0.01
N CYS A 18 4.71 -18.17 -0.94
CA CYS A 18 5.27 -18.65 -2.19
C CYS A 18 6.63 -17.99 -2.47
N ASP A 19 7.65 -18.82 -2.64
CA ASP A 19 8.96 -18.37 -3.10
C ASP A 19 8.84 -17.80 -4.52
N GLN A 20 9.57 -16.74 -4.80
CA GLN A 20 9.57 -16.08 -6.11
C GLN A 20 9.96 -17.04 -7.24
N ALA A 21 10.93 -17.93 -7.00
CA ALA A 21 11.34 -18.94 -7.96
C ALA A 21 10.22 -19.96 -8.27
N TYR A 22 9.39 -20.28 -7.28
CA TYR A 22 8.22 -21.15 -7.50
C TYR A 22 7.17 -20.44 -8.35
N VAL A 23 6.85 -19.19 -8.03
CA VAL A 23 5.87 -18.40 -8.82
C VAL A 23 6.36 -18.23 -10.26
N ARG A 24 7.66 -17.96 -10.49
CA ARG A 24 8.25 -17.90 -11.83
C ARG A 24 7.97 -19.19 -12.61
N ARG A 25 8.21 -20.39 -12.03
CA ARG A 25 7.92 -21.67 -12.68
C ARG A 25 6.42 -21.85 -12.99
N VAL A 26 5.53 -21.43 -12.10
CA VAL A 26 4.08 -21.48 -12.34
C VAL A 26 3.71 -20.57 -13.52
N VAL A 27 4.24 -19.37 -13.59
CA VAL A 27 4.04 -18.43 -14.71
C VAL A 27 4.60 -19.01 -16.01
N GLU A 28 5.79 -19.60 -15.98
CA GLU A 28 6.40 -20.26 -17.14
C GLU A 28 5.51 -21.39 -17.68
N ASN A 29 4.96 -22.22 -16.81
CA ASN A 29 4.04 -23.30 -17.21
C ASN A 29 2.69 -22.78 -17.74
N LEU A 30 2.17 -21.67 -17.18
CA LEU A 30 0.88 -21.12 -17.61
C LEU A 30 0.95 -20.37 -18.94
N PHE A 31 2.07 -19.72 -19.23
CA PHE A 31 2.22 -18.82 -20.37
C PHE A 31 3.18 -19.36 -21.44
N GLY A 32 3.95 -20.44 -21.17
CA GLY A 32 5.09 -20.91 -21.95
C GLY A 32 4.88 -20.97 -23.46
N GLU A 33 3.88 -21.74 -23.92
CA GLU A 33 3.58 -21.89 -25.35
C GLU A 33 2.73 -20.73 -25.93
N ARG A 34 2.23 -19.84 -25.09
CA ARG A 34 1.27 -18.78 -25.45
C ARG A 34 1.91 -17.41 -25.63
N VAL A 35 3.13 -17.20 -25.15
CA VAL A 35 3.83 -15.91 -25.15
C VAL A 35 5.17 -16.04 -25.87
N GLU A 36 5.32 -15.33 -27.00
CA GLU A 36 6.61 -15.24 -27.69
C GLU A 36 7.68 -14.59 -26.82
N ASN A 37 8.89 -15.15 -26.82
CA ASN A 37 10.03 -14.65 -26.04
C ASN A 37 9.77 -14.57 -24.53
N LEU A 38 8.97 -15.48 -23.98
CA LEU A 38 8.64 -15.53 -22.55
C LEU A 38 9.90 -15.54 -21.66
N GLU A 39 10.94 -16.28 -22.03
CA GLU A 39 12.24 -16.31 -21.33
C GLU A 39 12.82 -14.90 -21.07
N ARG A 40 12.72 -14.00 -22.08
CA ARG A 40 13.16 -12.62 -21.94
C ARG A 40 12.30 -11.84 -20.97
N LEU A 41 11.00 -12.11 -20.93
CA LEU A 41 10.06 -11.46 -20.01
C LEU A 41 10.21 -11.98 -18.58
N LEU A 42 10.50 -13.28 -18.41
CA LEU A 42 10.74 -13.88 -17.10
C LEU A 42 11.99 -13.34 -16.39
N LYS A 43 12.93 -12.73 -17.11
CA LYS A 43 14.06 -12.00 -16.49
C LYS A 43 13.61 -10.88 -15.53
N VAL A 44 12.36 -10.40 -15.63
CA VAL A 44 11.82 -9.46 -14.66
C VAL A 44 11.88 -10.04 -13.24
N PHE A 45 11.62 -11.33 -13.07
CA PHE A 45 11.67 -11.99 -11.76
C PHE A 45 13.07 -11.93 -11.12
N ASP A 46 14.14 -11.96 -11.91
CA ASP A 46 15.53 -11.93 -11.43
C ASP A 46 15.95 -10.51 -10.97
N HIS A 47 15.29 -9.47 -11.49
CA HIS A 47 15.64 -8.06 -11.23
C HIS A 47 14.77 -7.36 -10.17
N LEU A 48 13.74 -8.04 -9.67
CA LEU A 48 12.82 -7.43 -8.70
C LEU A 48 13.33 -7.48 -7.25
N HIS A 49 14.33 -8.31 -6.97
CA HIS A 49 14.85 -8.55 -5.61
C HIS A 49 13.78 -9.02 -4.62
N ILE A 50 12.72 -9.69 -5.11
CA ILE A 50 11.67 -10.29 -4.29
C ILE A 50 12.07 -11.74 -4.02
N GLU A 51 12.02 -12.16 -2.77
CA GLU A 51 12.31 -13.56 -2.38
C GLU A 51 11.05 -14.39 -2.25
N LYS A 52 10.03 -13.83 -1.61
CA LYS A 52 8.76 -14.51 -1.38
C LYS A 52 7.59 -13.54 -1.38
N ARG A 53 6.40 -14.08 -1.59
CA ARG A 53 5.14 -13.34 -1.51
C ARG A 53 4.08 -14.18 -0.81
N TYR A 54 3.02 -13.51 -0.38
CA TYR A 54 1.90 -14.12 0.30
C TYR A 54 0.67 -14.00 -0.58
N PHE A 55 -0.12 -15.07 -0.68
CA PHE A 55 -1.31 -15.14 -1.52
C PHE A 55 -2.53 -15.65 -0.76
N ALA A 56 -3.72 -15.18 -1.14
CA ALA A 56 -4.99 -15.56 -0.54
C ALA A 56 -5.29 -17.06 -0.68
N ARG A 57 -4.76 -17.71 -1.71
CA ARG A 57 -4.88 -19.15 -1.98
C ARG A 57 -3.55 -19.74 -2.44
N ASP A 58 -3.45 -21.06 -2.36
CA ASP A 58 -2.36 -21.80 -2.97
C ASP A 58 -2.31 -21.55 -4.48
N PRO A 59 -1.12 -21.49 -5.11
CA PRO A 59 -0.95 -21.28 -6.55
C PRO A 59 -1.74 -22.23 -7.47
N GLU A 60 -2.05 -23.42 -7.03
CA GLU A 60 -2.91 -24.33 -7.80
C GLU A 60 -4.32 -23.79 -8.02
N TRP A 61 -4.82 -22.97 -7.07
CA TRP A 61 -6.10 -22.30 -7.21
C TRP A 61 -6.16 -21.39 -8.45
N TYR A 62 -5.07 -20.69 -8.75
CA TYR A 62 -4.98 -19.74 -9.87
C TYR A 62 -4.77 -20.42 -11.24
N ARG A 63 -4.55 -21.72 -11.28
CA ARG A 63 -4.45 -22.49 -12.54
C ARG A 63 -5.79 -22.67 -13.24
N LYS A 64 -6.90 -22.59 -12.51
CA LYS A 64 -8.24 -22.67 -13.10
C LYS A 64 -8.67 -21.29 -13.59
N ASP A 65 -9.39 -21.27 -14.71
CA ASP A 65 -10.05 -20.06 -15.18
C ASP A 65 -11.24 -19.74 -14.26
N ARG A 66 -11.29 -18.50 -13.76
CA ARG A 66 -12.30 -18.05 -12.80
C ARG A 66 -12.86 -16.74 -13.27
N GLY A 67 -14.19 -16.59 -13.10
CA GLY A 67 -14.88 -15.33 -13.40
C GLY A 67 -14.66 -14.29 -12.32
N PHE A 68 -15.02 -13.05 -12.65
CA PHE A 68 -14.91 -11.92 -11.73
C PHE A 68 -15.61 -12.16 -10.39
N GLY A 69 -16.81 -12.75 -10.40
CA GLY A 69 -17.55 -13.05 -9.17
C GLY A 69 -16.76 -13.93 -8.20
N GLU A 70 -16.20 -15.06 -8.68
CA GLU A 70 -15.42 -15.98 -7.84
C GLU A 70 -14.12 -15.34 -7.33
N ALA A 71 -13.46 -14.53 -8.15
CA ALA A 71 -12.27 -13.79 -7.75
C ALA A 71 -12.60 -12.71 -6.71
N ASN A 72 -13.73 -12.03 -6.87
CA ASN A 72 -14.20 -11.03 -5.91
C ASN A 72 -14.69 -11.64 -4.59
N ASP A 73 -15.28 -12.84 -4.62
CA ASP A 73 -15.63 -13.59 -3.40
C ASP A 73 -14.36 -13.92 -2.59
N LEU A 74 -13.27 -14.32 -3.29
CA LEU A 74 -11.96 -14.52 -2.66
C LEU A 74 -11.44 -13.23 -2.02
N PHE A 75 -11.57 -12.10 -2.73
CA PHE A 75 -11.20 -10.79 -2.17
C PHE A 75 -11.99 -10.50 -0.89
N ILE A 76 -13.32 -10.61 -0.91
CA ILE A 76 -14.19 -10.30 0.23
C ILE A 76 -13.80 -11.14 1.45
N GLU A 77 -13.73 -12.47 1.29
CA GLU A 77 -13.39 -13.39 2.38
C GLU A 77 -12.04 -13.06 3.01
N THR A 78 -11.03 -12.86 2.15
CA THR A 78 -9.65 -12.65 2.61
C THR A 78 -9.46 -11.25 3.17
N ALA A 79 -10.02 -10.22 2.53
CA ALA A 79 -9.89 -8.84 2.96
C ALA A 79 -10.53 -8.63 4.34
N LEU A 80 -11.71 -9.18 4.61
CA LEU A 80 -12.35 -9.11 5.93
C LEU A 80 -11.47 -9.76 7.01
N LYS A 81 -10.98 -10.99 6.76
CA LYS A 81 -10.12 -11.71 7.72
C LYS A 81 -8.83 -10.94 8.04
N LEU A 82 -8.13 -10.47 7.01
CA LEU A 82 -6.85 -9.78 7.21
C LEU A 82 -7.03 -8.38 7.80
N SER A 83 -8.06 -7.65 7.37
CA SER A 83 -8.36 -6.31 7.92
C SER A 83 -8.69 -6.38 9.40
N ALA A 84 -9.56 -7.31 9.82
CA ALA A 84 -9.90 -7.49 11.23
C ALA A 84 -8.66 -7.83 12.08
N LYS A 85 -7.78 -8.73 11.58
CA LYS A 85 -6.56 -9.10 12.27
C LYS A 85 -5.59 -7.92 12.41
N ALA A 86 -5.30 -7.19 11.32
CA ALA A 86 -4.41 -6.04 11.35
C ALA A 86 -4.96 -4.91 12.22
N ALA A 87 -6.29 -4.67 12.15
CA ALA A 87 -6.97 -3.67 12.95
C ALA A 87 -6.90 -3.98 14.45
N GLN A 88 -7.18 -5.23 14.85
CA GLN A 88 -7.09 -5.65 16.25
C GLN A 88 -5.68 -5.46 16.79
N GLU A 89 -4.65 -5.89 16.04
CA GLU A 89 -3.25 -5.70 16.44
C GLU A 89 -2.90 -4.20 16.61
N ALA A 90 -3.36 -3.34 15.69
CA ALA A 90 -3.12 -1.89 15.80
C ALA A 90 -3.81 -1.27 17.02
N ILE A 91 -5.04 -1.70 17.34
CA ILE A 91 -5.81 -1.27 18.52
C ILE A 91 -5.10 -1.73 19.80
N ASP A 92 -4.66 -2.99 19.86
CA ASP A 92 -3.94 -3.56 21.01
C ASP A 92 -2.62 -2.82 21.28
N ILE A 93 -1.85 -2.50 20.22
CA ILE A 93 -0.59 -1.73 20.33
C ILE A 93 -0.85 -0.30 20.80
N ALA A 94 -1.94 0.31 20.32
CA ALA A 94 -2.33 1.67 20.70
C ALA A 94 -2.90 1.76 22.13
N ASP A 95 -3.21 0.63 22.77
CA ASP A 95 -3.94 0.54 24.05
C ASP A 95 -5.22 1.40 24.03
N ALA A 96 -5.93 1.39 22.87
CA ALA A 96 -7.11 2.21 22.65
C ALA A 96 -8.38 1.42 22.93
N ALA A 97 -9.33 2.05 23.63
CA ALA A 97 -10.63 1.42 23.89
C ALA A 97 -11.51 1.54 22.63
N PRO A 98 -12.11 0.42 22.14
CA PRO A 98 -12.93 0.44 20.93
C PRO A 98 -14.06 1.48 20.95
N GLU A 99 -14.65 1.75 22.08
CA GLU A 99 -15.73 2.74 22.28
C GLU A 99 -15.32 4.19 22.06
N ASP A 100 -14.02 4.51 22.06
CA ASP A 100 -13.51 5.86 21.91
C ASP A 100 -13.31 6.27 20.43
N PHE A 101 -13.42 5.31 19.49
CA PHE A 101 -13.15 5.57 18.08
C PHE A 101 -14.23 6.47 17.46
N ALA A 102 -13.78 7.62 16.91
CA ALA A 102 -14.64 8.55 16.17
C ALA A 102 -14.93 8.10 14.73
N GLY A 103 -14.11 7.24 14.17
CA GLY A 103 -14.28 6.79 12.79
C GLY A 103 -13.31 5.72 12.34
N ILE A 104 -13.60 5.21 11.16
CA ILE A 104 -12.77 4.25 10.43
C ILE A 104 -12.64 4.67 8.96
N VAL A 105 -11.42 4.63 8.45
CA VAL A 105 -11.07 4.84 7.05
C VAL A 105 -10.54 3.53 6.49
N VAL A 106 -11.05 3.08 5.34
CA VAL A 106 -10.57 1.84 4.71
C VAL A 106 -10.21 2.11 3.27
N ALA A 107 -8.97 1.82 2.89
CA ALA A 107 -8.47 1.89 1.51
C ALA A 107 -8.31 0.48 0.92
N SER A 108 -8.90 0.27 -0.25
CA SER A 108 -8.70 -0.94 -1.06
C SER A 108 -9.02 -0.67 -2.53
N THR A 109 -8.31 -1.37 -3.44
CA THR A 109 -8.51 -1.18 -4.90
C THR A 109 -8.56 -2.51 -5.65
N THR A 110 -8.42 -3.65 -4.98
CA THR A 110 -8.29 -4.97 -5.60
C THR A 110 -9.56 -5.83 -5.60
N GLY A 111 -10.68 -5.26 -5.15
CA GLY A 111 -12.00 -5.87 -5.21
C GLY A 111 -13.10 -4.89 -4.88
N VAL A 112 -14.35 -5.30 -5.01
CA VAL A 112 -15.53 -4.48 -4.74
C VAL A 112 -16.46 -5.17 -3.76
N MET A 113 -17.04 -4.39 -2.86
CA MET A 113 -17.91 -4.92 -1.82
C MET A 113 -18.96 -3.88 -1.42
N THR A 114 -20.22 -4.32 -1.32
CA THR A 114 -21.31 -3.53 -0.73
C THR A 114 -22.26 -4.44 0.07
N PRO A 115 -22.46 -4.22 1.40
CA PRO A 115 -21.88 -3.15 2.23
C PRO A 115 -20.35 -3.17 2.23
N SER A 116 -19.74 -1.99 2.39
CA SER A 116 -18.26 -1.82 2.34
C SER A 116 -17.56 -2.43 3.55
N LEU A 117 -16.25 -2.69 3.43
CA LEU A 117 -15.42 -3.38 4.45
C LEU A 117 -15.56 -2.77 5.85
N GLU A 118 -15.53 -1.45 5.95
CA GLU A 118 -15.64 -0.76 7.25
C GLU A 118 -16.97 -0.99 7.94
N ALA A 119 -18.05 -1.29 7.20
CA ALA A 119 -19.35 -1.61 7.80
C ALA A 119 -19.32 -2.93 8.59
N HIS A 120 -18.50 -3.89 8.16
CA HIS A 120 -18.25 -5.13 8.87
C HIS A 120 -17.28 -4.89 10.03
N LEU A 121 -16.16 -4.21 9.77
CA LEU A 121 -15.12 -3.97 10.78
C LEU A 121 -15.62 -3.18 11.99
N VAL A 122 -16.52 -2.20 11.80
CA VAL A 122 -17.17 -1.49 12.93
C VAL A 122 -17.86 -2.46 13.89
N GLN A 123 -18.56 -3.47 13.37
CA GLN A 123 -19.26 -4.46 14.19
C GLN A 123 -18.29 -5.50 14.76
N ASP A 124 -17.39 -6.03 13.96
CA ASP A 124 -16.45 -7.09 14.34
C ASP A 124 -15.48 -6.63 15.42
N LEU A 125 -15.08 -5.35 15.41
CA LEU A 125 -14.14 -4.74 16.36
C LEU A 125 -14.85 -4.04 17.54
N GLY A 126 -16.19 -4.01 17.56
CA GLY A 126 -16.94 -3.34 18.62
C GLY A 126 -16.82 -1.81 18.62
N LEU A 127 -16.52 -1.20 17.47
CA LEU A 127 -16.47 0.27 17.37
C LEU A 127 -17.87 0.86 17.48
N PRO A 128 -18.01 2.14 17.89
CA PRO A 128 -19.32 2.77 18.01
C PRO A 128 -20.09 2.75 16.69
N LEU A 129 -21.38 2.34 16.73
CA LEU A 129 -22.22 2.25 15.52
C LEU A 129 -22.46 3.61 14.83
N HIS A 130 -22.16 4.70 15.50
CA HIS A 130 -22.21 6.06 14.97
C HIS A 130 -20.85 6.60 14.47
N SER A 131 -19.80 5.76 14.49
CA SER A 131 -18.49 6.11 13.94
C SER A 131 -18.59 6.54 12.48
N VAL A 132 -17.82 7.56 12.10
CA VAL A 132 -17.71 7.98 10.70
C VAL A 132 -17.05 6.86 9.89
N ARG A 133 -17.65 6.49 8.76
CA ARG A 133 -17.13 5.47 7.86
C ARG A 133 -16.68 6.12 6.56
N LEU A 134 -15.44 5.89 6.15
CA LEU A 134 -14.87 6.48 4.95
C LEU A 134 -14.18 5.41 4.08
N PRO A 135 -14.91 4.75 3.17
CA PRO A 135 -14.31 3.84 2.20
C PRO A 135 -13.60 4.63 1.08
N LEU A 136 -12.34 4.28 0.80
CA LEU A 136 -11.53 4.85 -0.27
C LEU A 136 -11.26 3.79 -1.33
N PHE A 137 -11.72 4.04 -2.55
CA PHE A 137 -11.50 3.16 -3.69
C PHE A 137 -10.79 3.91 -4.83
N GLY A 138 -9.94 3.21 -5.59
CA GLY A 138 -9.33 3.76 -6.80
C GLY A 138 -7.99 4.48 -6.61
N LEU A 139 -7.49 4.60 -5.38
CA LEU A 139 -6.20 5.25 -5.08
C LEU A 139 -4.99 4.32 -5.28
N GLY A 140 -5.20 3.02 -5.44
CA GLY A 140 -4.13 2.03 -5.61
C GLY A 140 -3.01 2.18 -4.58
N CYS A 141 -1.77 2.16 -5.04
CA CYS A 141 -0.60 2.25 -4.16
C CYS A 141 -0.50 3.54 -3.34
N ALA A 142 -1.14 4.63 -3.77
CA ALA A 142 -1.20 5.88 -2.99
C ALA A 142 -2.17 5.80 -1.80
N GLY A 143 -3.08 4.81 -1.80
CA GLY A 143 -4.12 4.66 -0.78
C GLY A 143 -3.60 4.58 0.64
N GLY A 144 -2.38 4.05 0.86
CA GLY A 144 -1.77 3.97 2.19
C GLY A 144 -1.43 5.34 2.77
N VAL A 145 -0.87 6.25 1.97
CA VAL A 145 -0.55 7.62 2.39
C VAL A 145 -1.80 8.47 2.45
N ALA A 146 -2.58 8.46 1.36
CA ALA A 146 -3.81 9.26 1.27
C ALA A 146 -4.83 8.89 2.36
N GLY A 147 -5.00 7.59 2.64
CA GLY A 147 -5.91 7.11 3.67
C GLY A 147 -5.46 7.49 5.08
N LEU A 148 -4.16 7.39 5.37
CA LEU A 148 -3.61 7.81 6.65
C LEU A 148 -3.78 9.33 6.87
N ALA A 149 -3.58 10.14 5.81
CA ALA A 149 -3.85 11.57 5.85
C ALA A 149 -5.33 11.86 6.18
N ARG A 150 -6.27 11.18 5.53
CA ARG A 150 -7.73 11.33 5.81
C ARG A 150 -8.08 10.92 7.23
N ALA A 151 -7.46 9.85 7.75
CA ALA A 151 -7.67 9.43 9.13
C ALA A 151 -7.18 10.50 10.13
N ALA A 152 -6.01 11.09 9.89
CA ALA A 152 -5.48 12.17 10.73
C ALA A 152 -6.36 13.42 10.68
N GLU A 153 -6.83 13.82 9.51
CA GLU A 153 -7.77 14.94 9.35
C GLU A 153 -9.11 14.70 10.05
N LEU A 154 -9.65 13.46 9.94
CA LEU A 154 -10.88 13.08 10.64
C LEU A 154 -10.68 13.14 12.15
N SER A 155 -9.57 12.60 12.68
CA SER A 155 -9.24 12.69 14.10
C SER A 155 -9.11 14.14 14.57
N SER A 156 -8.40 14.98 13.82
CA SER A 156 -8.27 16.42 14.12
C SER A 156 -9.62 17.12 14.16
N GLY A 157 -10.52 16.81 13.22
CA GLY A 157 -11.89 17.35 13.17
C GLY A 157 -12.83 16.80 14.26
N ARG A 158 -12.35 15.83 15.07
CA ARG A 158 -13.08 15.19 16.18
C ARG A 158 -12.31 15.31 17.51
N ASP A 159 -11.71 16.48 17.75
CA ASP A 159 -10.99 16.81 18.98
C ASP A 159 -9.83 15.86 19.31
N GLY A 160 -9.27 15.20 18.30
CA GLY A 160 -8.19 14.23 18.43
C GLY A 160 -8.62 12.84 18.89
N ALA A 161 -9.91 12.52 18.84
CA ALA A 161 -10.41 11.18 19.13
C ALA A 161 -9.77 10.15 18.17
N PRO A 162 -9.56 8.89 18.63
CA PRO A 162 -8.97 7.85 17.81
C PRO A 162 -9.74 7.61 16.52
N VAL A 163 -9.00 7.41 15.43
CA VAL A 163 -9.51 6.98 14.12
C VAL A 163 -8.69 5.78 13.66
N LEU A 164 -9.37 4.74 13.24
CA LEU A 164 -8.74 3.55 12.67
C LEU A 164 -8.59 3.74 11.14
N PHE A 165 -7.38 3.60 10.64
CA PHE A 165 -7.13 3.47 9.20
C PHE A 165 -6.75 2.03 8.86
N VAL A 166 -7.34 1.46 7.82
CA VAL A 166 -7.02 0.13 7.30
C VAL A 166 -6.74 0.22 5.82
N ALA A 167 -5.60 -0.34 5.38
CA ALA A 167 -5.29 -0.57 3.97
C ALA A 167 -5.23 -2.09 3.73
N VAL A 168 -6.04 -2.59 2.78
CA VAL A 168 -6.09 -4.03 2.48
C VAL A 168 -6.12 -4.26 0.98
N GLU A 169 -5.23 -5.14 0.51
CA GLU A 169 -5.14 -5.47 -0.91
C GLU A 169 -4.94 -6.98 -1.09
N ILE A 170 -5.81 -7.56 -1.90
CA ILE A 170 -5.73 -8.95 -2.33
C ILE A 170 -5.43 -8.95 -3.83
N CYS A 171 -4.20 -8.56 -4.15
CA CYS A 171 -3.77 -8.41 -5.54
C CYS A 171 -3.84 -9.73 -6.30
N SER A 172 -3.69 -10.87 -5.62
CA SER A 172 -3.81 -12.19 -6.25
C SER A 172 -5.22 -12.46 -6.79
N ALA A 173 -6.26 -11.84 -6.23
CA ALA A 173 -7.63 -11.93 -6.73
C ALA A 173 -7.81 -11.24 -8.10
N THR A 174 -6.91 -10.33 -8.47
CA THR A 174 -6.94 -9.64 -9.76
C THR A 174 -6.17 -10.34 -10.87
N PHE A 175 -5.57 -11.51 -10.60
CA PHE A 175 -4.78 -12.25 -11.58
C PHE A 175 -5.61 -12.66 -12.80
N GLN A 176 -5.14 -12.27 -14.00
CA GLN A 176 -5.79 -12.56 -15.26
C GLN A 176 -5.04 -13.67 -16.02
N ARG A 177 -5.48 -14.93 -15.87
CA ARG A 177 -4.85 -16.09 -16.49
C ARG A 177 -4.78 -16.03 -18.02
N ASN A 178 -5.74 -15.38 -18.64
CA ASN A 178 -5.87 -15.28 -20.09
C ASN A 178 -5.30 -13.97 -20.66
N ASP A 179 -4.82 -13.06 -19.83
CA ASP A 179 -4.14 -11.85 -20.29
C ASP A 179 -2.63 -12.11 -20.46
N LEU A 180 -2.19 -12.17 -21.73
CA LEU A 180 -0.80 -12.39 -22.12
C LEU A 180 0.02 -11.09 -22.21
N SER A 181 -0.54 -9.97 -21.75
CA SER A 181 0.13 -8.68 -21.82
C SER A 181 1.35 -8.63 -20.88
N LYS A 182 2.31 -7.78 -21.22
CA LYS A 182 3.49 -7.51 -20.38
C LYS A 182 3.10 -6.94 -19.03
N SER A 183 2.04 -6.13 -18.97
CA SER A 183 1.53 -5.55 -17.72
C SER A 183 1.06 -6.63 -16.76
N ASN A 184 0.31 -7.64 -17.24
CA ASN A 184 -0.11 -8.76 -16.43
C ASN A 184 1.06 -9.61 -15.95
N LEU A 185 2.06 -9.86 -16.80
CA LEU A 185 3.28 -10.59 -16.40
C LEU A 185 4.08 -9.82 -15.34
N ILE A 186 4.21 -8.49 -15.46
CA ILE A 186 4.85 -7.65 -14.46
C ILE A 186 4.03 -7.68 -13.16
N GLY A 187 2.71 -7.48 -13.22
CA GLY A 187 1.84 -7.55 -12.04
C GLY A 187 1.97 -8.90 -11.34
N THR A 188 1.93 -10.01 -12.09
CA THR A 188 2.10 -11.36 -11.57
C THR A 188 3.49 -11.57 -10.93
N SER A 189 4.52 -10.87 -11.40
CA SER A 189 5.88 -10.99 -10.85
C SER A 189 6.12 -10.17 -9.59
N ILE A 190 5.30 -9.14 -9.30
CA ILE A 190 5.58 -8.17 -8.24
C ILE A 190 4.52 -8.15 -7.14
N PHE A 191 3.24 -8.37 -7.46
CA PHE A 191 2.17 -8.23 -6.49
C PHE A 191 2.09 -9.36 -5.47
N GLY A 192 1.73 -8.99 -4.23
CA GLY A 192 1.36 -9.88 -3.12
C GLY A 192 0.12 -9.36 -2.41
N ASP A 193 -0.37 -10.10 -1.43
CA ASP A 193 -1.56 -9.80 -0.64
C ASP A 193 -1.19 -9.44 0.80
N GLY A 194 -1.93 -8.52 1.39
CA GLY A 194 -1.75 -8.14 2.78
C GLY A 194 -2.71 -7.05 3.22
N ALA A 195 -2.78 -6.87 4.53
CA ALA A 195 -3.48 -5.77 5.17
C ALA A 195 -2.59 -5.12 6.23
N ALA A 196 -2.76 -3.83 6.42
CA ALA A 196 -2.18 -3.10 7.53
C ALA A 196 -3.18 -2.10 8.09
N ALA A 197 -3.09 -1.84 9.39
CA ALA A 197 -3.95 -0.88 10.06
C ALA A 197 -3.12 0.07 10.93
N VAL A 198 -3.62 1.28 11.08
CA VAL A 198 -2.99 2.33 11.89
C VAL A 198 -4.06 2.99 12.75
N VAL A 199 -3.79 3.11 14.04
CA VAL A 199 -4.57 3.97 14.94
C VAL A 199 -3.90 5.32 14.99
N VAL A 200 -4.67 6.37 14.70
CA VAL A 200 -4.22 7.77 14.81
C VAL A 200 -5.14 8.53 15.77
N GLY A 201 -4.56 9.40 16.57
CA GLY A 201 -5.31 10.20 17.52
C GLY A 201 -4.40 11.15 18.29
N ARG A 202 -4.96 11.91 19.23
CA ARG A 202 -4.17 12.74 20.13
C ARG A 202 -3.44 11.84 21.13
N ALA A 203 -2.11 11.95 21.16
CA ALA A 203 -1.27 11.19 22.08
C ALA A 203 -0.03 11.98 22.50
N GLU A 204 0.62 11.52 23.55
CA GLU A 204 1.88 12.11 24.05
C GLU A 204 3.11 11.53 23.34
N SER A 205 3.00 10.30 22.82
CA SER A 205 4.10 9.56 22.17
C SER A 205 3.72 9.09 20.77
N GLY A 206 4.71 8.68 19.99
CA GLY A 206 4.58 8.25 18.61
C GLY A 206 4.82 9.37 17.61
N PRO A 207 5.08 9.05 16.33
CA PRO A 207 5.31 10.04 15.29
C PRO A 207 4.09 10.94 15.09
N GLU A 208 4.29 12.25 15.10
CA GLU A 208 3.25 13.25 14.87
C GLU A 208 3.04 13.45 13.36
N ILE A 209 1.78 13.49 12.93
CA ILE A 209 1.39 13.80 11.56
C ILE A 209 1.22 15.31 11.45
N LEU A 210 2.10 15.95 10.70
CA LEU A 210 2.15 17.42 10.60
C LEU A 210 1.37 17.97 9.41
N GLY A 211 1.28 17.21 8.31
CA GLY A 211 0.59 17.65 7.11
C GLY A 211 0.65 16.65 5.97
N SER A 212 -0.21 16.87 4.98
CA SER A 212 -0.24 16.08 3.75
C SER A 212 -0.13 16.98 2.52
N TYR A 213 0.39 16.44 1.43
CA TYR A 213 0.44 17.10 0.13
C TYR A 213 0.06 16.11 -0.97
N HIS A 214 -0.83 16.51 -1.86
CA HIS A 214 -1.34 15.67 -2.94
C HIS A 214 -1.13 16.35 -4.29
N ARG A 215 -0.62 15.62 -5.27
CA ARG A 215 -0.48 16.10 -6.63
C ARG A 215 -1.07 15.11 -7.62
N LEU A 216 -2.10 15.52 -8.36
CA LEU A 216 -2.61 14.80 -9.53
C LEU A 216 -1.93 15.38 -10.78
N PHE A 217 -1.47 14.50 -11.68
CA PHE A 217 -0.88 14.88 -12.94
C PHE A 217 -1.93 14.80 -14.06
N PRO A 218 -2.13 15.87 -14.84
CA PRO A 218 -3.11 15.86 -15.92
C PRO A 218 -2.70 14.91 -17.04
N GLU A 219 -3.68 14.33 -17.73
CA GLU A 219 -3.53 13.49 -18.93
C GLU A 219 -2.63 12.24 -18.73
N THR A 220 -2.65 11.65 -17.50
CA THR A 220 -1.79 10.52 -17.14
C THR A 220 -2.57 9.25 -16.75
N TYR A 221 -3.85 9.15 -17.16
CA TYR A 221 -4.72 8.01 -16.80
C TYR A 221 -4.19 6.65 -17.26
N ASP A 222 -3.33 6.62 -18.29
CA ASP A 222 -2.78 5.38 -18.86
C ASP A 222 -1.51 4.86 -18.17
N ILE A 223 -0.95 5.62 -17.21
CA ILE A 223 0.32 5.25 -16.57
C ILE A 223 0.13 4.06 -15.64
N MET A 224 -0.94 4.05 -14.83
CA MET A 224 -1.22 3.00 -13.85
C MET A 224 -2.72 2.91 -13.59
N GLY A 225 -3.23 1.72 -13.36
CA GLY A 225 -4.61 1.50 -12.96
C GLY A 225 -5.12 0.10 -13.24
N TRP A 226 -6.44 -0.04 -13.10
CA TRP A 226 -7.18 -1.24 -13.42
C TRP A 226 -8.24 -0.94 -14.49
N ASP A 227 -8.36 -1.84 -15.47
CA ASP A 227 -9.53 -1.90 -16.35
C ASP A 227 -10.47 -2.96 -15.81
N VAL A 228 -11.70 -2.58 -15.48
CA VAL A 228 -12.73 -3.55 -15.10
C VAL A 228 -13.31 -4.16 -16.36
N ILE A 229 -13.13 -5.46 -16.54
CA ILE A 229 -13.58 -6.24 -17.71
C ILE A 229 -14.41 -7.43 -17.21
N ASP A 230 -15.03 -8.16 -18.13
CA ASP A 230 -15.92 -9.30 -17.77
C ASP A 230 -15.22 -10.38 -16.93
N SER A 231 -13.92 -10.59 -17.13
CA SER A 231 -13.12 -11.57 -16.37
C SER A 231 -12.53 -11.02 -15.06
N GLY A 232 -12.68 -9.73 -14.75
CA GLY A 232 -12.17 -9.13 -13.52
C GLY A 232 -11.44 -7.81 -13.74
N MET A 233 -10.47 -7.53 -12.89
CA MET A 233 -9.65 -6.33 -12.93
C MET A 233 -8.34 -6.61 -13.68
N LYS A 234 -8.17 -5.96 -14.83
CA LYS A 234 -6.96 -6.06 -15.67
C LYS A 234 -6.00 -4.93 -15.35
N VAL A 235 -4.77 -5.26 -15.00
CA VAL A 235 -3.75 -4.29 -14.62
C VAL A 235 -3.24 -3.49 -15.83
N ARG A 236 -3.09 -2.17 -15.63
CA ARG A 236 -2.31 -1.27 -16.49
C ARG A 236 -1.06 -0.80 -15.77
N PHE A 237 0.09 -1.00 -16.43
CA PHE A 237 1.38 -0.48 -15.96
C PHE A 237 2.18 0.07 -17.13
N SER A 238 2.58 1.34 -17.01
CA SER A 238 3.58 1.91 -17.90
C SER A 238 4.98 1.50 -17.46
N ARG A 239 5.84 1.23 -18.44
CA ARG A 239 7.28 1.00 -18.21
C ARG A 239 8.02 2.29 -17.85
N ASP A 240 7.38 3.44 -18.06
CA ASP A 240 7.98 4.75 -17.87
C ASP A 240 7.83 5.31 -16.46
N ILE A 241 7.20 4.56 -15.52
CA ILE A 241 7.04 4.98 -14.12
C ILE A 241 8.37 5.42 -13.49
N PRO A 242 9.50 4.69 -13.62
CA PRO A 242 10.77 5.14 -13.07
C PRO A 242 11.25 6.47 -13.63
N ASN A 243 11.04 6.70 -14.94
CA ASN A 243 11.37 7.99 -15.58
C ASN A 243 10.41 9.10 -15.14
N PHE A 244 9.14 8.78 -15.00
CA PHE A 244 8.15 9.72 -14.46
C PHE A 244 8.54 10.20 -13.05
N VAL A 245 9.01 9.29 -12.19
CA VAL A 245 9.52 9.62 -10.85
C VAL A 245 10.68 10.62 -10.98
N ARG A 246 11.69 10.34 -11.80
CA ARG A 246 12.85 11.24 -11.98
C ARG A 246 12.45 12.63 -12.47
N THR A 247 11.45 12.69 -13.34
CA THR A 247 11.03 13.94 -13.98
C THR A 247 10.15 14.80 -13.08
N HIS A 248 9.24 14.19 -12.33
CA HIS A 248 8.16 14.92 -11.65
C HIS A 248 8.28 14.97 -10.13
N LEU A 249 8.89 13.96 -9.51
CA LEU A 249 9.00 13.91 -8.05
C LEU A 249 9.80 15.10 -7.46
N PRO A 250 10.88 15.62 -8.10
CA PRO A 250 11.58 16.80 -7.58
C PRO A 250 10.65 18.00 -7.35
N MET A 251 9.80 18.29 -8.33
CA MET A 251 8.80 19.38 -8.23
C MET A 251 7.79 19.11 -7.10
N VAL A 252 7.31 17.87 -6.98
CA VAL A 252 6.35 17.51 -5.91
C VAL A 252 6.96 17.70 -4.53
N LEU A 253 8.22 17.29 -4.34
CA LEU A 253 8.91 17.45 -3.06
C LEU A 253 9.15 18.92 -2.73
N GLU A 254 9.54 19.74 -3.72
CA GLU A 254 9.70 21.18 -3.55
C GLU A 254 8.37 21.86 -3.16
N GLU A 255 7.27 21.55 -3.87
CA GLU A 255 5.94 22.07 -3.58
C GLU A 255 5.47 21.65 -2.18
N ALA A 256 5.65 20.37 -1.81
CA ALA A 256 5.27 19.84 -0.50
C ALA A 256 6.07 20.50 0.63
N CYS A 257 7.39 20.56 0.52
CA CYS A 257 8.26 21.20 1.51
C CYS A 257 7.93 22.69 1.67
N SER A 258 7.66 23.39 0.54
CA SER A 258 7.22 24.80 0.57
C SER A 258 5.89 24.98 1.31
N ALA A 259 4.92 24.09 1.05
CA ALA A 259 3.62 24.11 1.74
C ALA A 259 3.74 23.88 3.25
N TRP A 260 4.71 23.10 3.69
CA TRP A 260 4.99 22.81 5.10
C TRP A 260 5.96 23.80 5.76
N GLY A 261 6.59 24.70 4.99
CA GLY A 261 7.57 25.66 5.51
C GLY A 261 8.88 25.03 5.97
N ILE A 262 9.28 23.91 5.38
CA ILE A 262 10.55 23.21 5.63
C ILE A 262 11.39 23.12 4.35
N ARG A 263 12.67 22.70 4.48
CA ARG A 263 13.50 22.36 3.34
C ARG A 263 13.55 20.83 3.19
N GLN A 264 13.79 20.36 1.97
CA GLN A 264 13.98 18.92 1.73
C GLN A 264 15.13 18.33 2.56
N ASP A 265 16.20 19.10 2.79
CA ASP A 265 17.34 18.68 3.61
C ASP A 265 17.00 18.49 5.09
N ASP A 266 15.90 19.06 5.56
CA ASP A 266 15.43 18.89 6.95
C ASP A 266 14.77 17.52 7.17
N ILE A 267 14.47 16.77 6.08
CA ILE A 267 13.89 15.41 6.12
C ILE A 267 15.03 14.41 6.38
N VAL A 268 14.93 13.70 7.49
CA VAL A 268 15.94 12.72 7.92
C VAL A 268 15.52 11.26 7.67
N SER A 269 14.21 10.98 7.62
CA SER A 269 13.69 9.63 7.38
C SER A 269 12.74 9.59 6.19
N TYR A 270 12.81 8.51 5.41
CA TYR A 270 11.96 8.30 4.23
C TYR A 270 11.24 6.96 4.31
N ILE A 271 9.92 7.02 4.38
CA ILE A 271 9.00 5.87 4.33
C ILE A 271 8.41 5.85 2.92
N THR A 272 9.04 5.12 2.00
CA THR A 272 8.66 5.14 0.59
C THR A 272 7.94 3.87 0.20
N HIS A 273 6.83 4.01 -0.53
CA HIS A 273 6.09 2.85 -1.06
C HIS A 273 7.00 1.96 -1.91
N PRO A 274 7.12 0.64 -1.59
CA PRO A 274 7.99 -0.28 -2.31
C PRO A 274 7.34 -0.77 -3.61
N GLY A 275 7.07 0.16 -4.53
CA GLY A 275 6.41 -0.09 -5.81
C GLY A 275 7.19 -1.00 -6.76
N GLY A 276 8.49 -1.15 -6.55
CA GLY A 276 9.42 -2.00 -7.30
C GLY A 276 10.84 -1.48 -7.21
N ALA A 277 11.85 -2.35 -7.40
CA ALA A 277 13.26 -1.99 -7.20
C ALA A 277 13.68 -0.76 -8.01
N LYS A 278 13.33 -0.69 -9.31
CA LYS A 278 13.66 0.46 -10.17
C LYS A 278 12.97 1.76 -9.77
N VAL A 279 11.77 1.67 -9.20
CA VAL A 279 11.05 2.84 -8.69
C VAL A 279 11.73 3.38 -7.45
N LEU A 280 12.14 2.49 -6.53
CA LEU A 280 12.91 2.85 -5.34
C LEU A 280 14.28 3.46 -5.71
N ASP A 281 14.99 2.86 -6.69
CA ASP A 281 16.26 3.42 -7.18
C ASP A 281 16.07 4.84 -7.74
N SER A 282 14.98 5.06 -8.52
CA SER A 282 14.66 6.39 -9.06
C SER A 282 14.32 7.39 -7.97
N PHE A 283 13.63 6.93 -6.91
CA PHE A 283 13.33 7.78 -5.76
C PHE A 283 14.63 8.18 -5.02
N ALA A 284 15.53 7.21 -4.77
CA ALA A 284 16.83 7.47 -4.13
C ALA A 284 17.67 8.49 -4.92
N GLU A 285 17.69 8.39 -6.27
CA GLU A 285 18.34 9.35 -7.15
C GLU A 285 17.77 10.78 -6.97
N VAL A 286 16.43 10.91 -6.90
CA VAL A 286 15.75 12.22 -6.74
C VAL A 286 16.04 12.86 -5.40
N ILE A 287 16.01 12.09 -4.31
CA ILE A 287 16.31 12.65 -2.99
C ILE A 287 17.81 12.86 -2.75
N CYS A 288 18.66 12.52 -3.73
CA CYS A 288 20.12 12.63 -3.64
C CYS A 288 20.71 11.97 -2.40
N ARG A 289 20.17 10.82 -2.02
CA ARG A 289 20.60 10.03 -0.86
C ARG A 289 21.13 8.67 -1.28
N ASP A 290 21.92 8.06 -0.41
CA ASP A 290 22.36 6.67 -0.58
C ASP A 290 21.14 5.74 -0.59
N ARG A 291 21.22 4.67 -1.41
CA ARG A 291 20.19 3.62 -1.48
C ARG A 291 19.83 3.06 -0.09
N ARG A 292 20.76 3.07 0.86
CA ARG A 292 20.54 2.65 2.25
C ARG A 292 19.48 3.47 2.97
N THR A 293 19.21 4.70 2.55
CA THR A 293 18.11 5.53 3.07
C THR A 293 16.73 4.90 2.85
N LEU A 294 16.60 4.03 1.85
CA LEU A 294 15.37 3.29 1.54
C LEU A 294 15.48 1.79 1.91
N ALA A 295 16.38 1.42 2.82
CA ALA A 295 16.63 0.02 3.19
C ALA A 295 15.36 -0.70 3.67
N ALA A 296 14.55 -0.05 4.50
CA ALA A 296 13.28 -0.58 4.97
C ALA A 296 12.32 -0.87 3.81
N SER A 297 12.18 0.05 2.84
CA SER A 297 11.34 -0.14 1.66
C SER A 297 11.83 -1.32 0.79
N HIS A 298 13.14 -1.43 0.60
CA HIS A 298 13.73 -2.58 -0.11
C HIS A 298 13.52 -3.90 0.63
N GLU A 299 13.64 -3.90 1.97
CA GLU A 299 13.41 -5.08 2.79
C GLU A 299 11.96 -5.56 2.73
N ILE A 300 11.00 -4.63 2.78
CA ILE A 300 9.58 -4.97 2.64
C ILE A 300 9.28 -5.52 1.25
N LEU A 301 9.82 -4.90 0.17
CA LEU A 301 9.71 -5.42 -1.18
C LEU A 301 10.28 -6.84 -1.29
N ARG A 302 11.45 -7.08 -0.72
CA ARG A 302 12.12 -8.39 -0.72
C ARG A 302 11.29 -9.47 -0.06
N ARG A 303 10.70 -9.16 1.10
CA ARG A 303 9.97 -10.14 1.95
C ARG A 303 8.54 -10.38 1.53
N TYR A 304 7.87 -9.40 0.92
CA TYR A 304 6.42 -9.45 0.72
C TYR A 304 5.98 -9.12 -0.71
N GLY A 305 6.88 -8.59 -1.55
CA GLY A 305 6.50 -7.98 -2.83
C GLY A 305 5.75 -6.68 -2.64
N ASN A 306 5.01 -6.28 -3.67
CA ASN A 306 4.17 -5.09 -3.65
C ASN A 306 2.71 -5.46 -3.28
N MET A 307 2.28 -5.11 -2.08
CA MET A 307 0.91 -5.27 -1.59
C MET A 307 0.11 -3.97 -1.77
N SER A 308 0.38 -3.23 -2.85
CA SER A 308 -0.32 -1.97 -3.18
C SER A 308 -0.40 -1.01 -1.97
N SER A 309 -1.59 -0.50 -1.61
CA SER A 309 -1.78 0.48 -0.54
C SER A 309 -1.26 0.03 0.83
N ALA A 310 -1.27 -1.27 1.12
CA ALA A 310 -0.82 -1.79 2.41
C ALA A 310 0.70 -1.73 2.57
N SER A 311 1.48 -1.86 1.49
CA SER A 311 2.94 -2.01 1.56
C SER A 311 3.66 -0.90 2.32
N ILE A 312 3.25 0.36 2.16
CA ILE A 312 3.92 1.49 2.81
C ILE A 312 3.72 1.48 4.33
N LEU A 313 2.61 0.91 4.80
CA LEU A 313 2.34 0.75 6.23
C LEU A 313 3.17 -0.38 6.84
N PHE A 314 3.52 -1.42 6.06
CA PHE A 314 4.52 -2.42 6.46
C PHE A 314 5.92 -1.78 6.57
N VAL A 315 6.26 -0.82 5.69
CA VAL A 315 7.52 -0.07 5.83
C VAL A 315 7.50 0.76 7.10
N LEU A 316 6.40 1.46 7.38
CA LEU A 316 6.22 2.26 8.60
C LEU A 316 6.35 1.38 9.85
N GLU A 317 5.62 0.26 9.92
CA GLU A 317 5.68 -0.71 11.02
C GLU A 317 7.10 -1.21 11.24
N HIS A 318 7.77 -1.65 10.15
CA HIS A 318 9.16 -2.11 10.21
C HIS A 318 10.10 -1.07 10.82
N MET A 319 10.02 0.19 10.38
CA MET A 319 10.86 1.26 10.90
C MET A 319 10.55 1.61 12.36
N LEU A 320 9.29 1.53 12.77
CA LEU A 320 8.90 1.77 14.18
C LEU A 320 9.41 0.64 15.09
N VAL A 321 9.18 -0.62 14.72
CA VAL A 321 9.59 -1.79 15.50
C VAL A 321 11.12 -1.86 15.65
N ASN A 322 11.85 -1.59 14.59
CA ASN A 322 13.32 -1.62 14.57
C ASN A 322 13.97 -0.31 15.05
N ARG A 323 13.16 0.71 15.40
CA ARG A 323 13.65 2.04 15.81
C ARG A 323 14.54 2.70 14.76
N GLU A 324 14.18 2.53 13.49
CA GLU A 324 14.88 3.10 12.32
C GLU A 324 14.34 4.48 11.93
N LEU A 325 13.23 4.93 12.53
CA LEU A 325 12.71 6.27 12.31
C LEU A 325 13.52 7.25 13.15
N GLU A 326 14.33 8.07 12.47
CA GLU A 326 15.22 9.03 13.11
C GLU A 326 14.45 10.17 13.78
N HIS A 327 15.05 10.80 14.81
CA HIS A 327 14.50 12.00 15.43
C HIS A 327 14.51 13.15 14.43
N GLY A 328 13.35 13.77 14.18
CA GLY A 328 13.18 14.85 13.20
C GLY A 328 12.06 14.59 12.20
N TYR A 329 12.13 15.25 11.05
CA TYR A 329 11.12 15.11 10.00
C TYR A 329 11.25 13.79 9.25
N GLY A 330 10.13 13.09 9.11
CA GLY A 330 9.97 11.92 8.26
C GLY A 330 9.02 12.20 7.11
N LEU A 331 9.30 11.65 5.94
CA LEU A 331 8.43 11.75 4.76
C LEU A 331 7.89 10.37 4.39
N MET A 332 6.57 10.21 4.43
CA MET A 332 5.91 9.10 3.75
C MET A 332 5.57 9.52 2.32
N SER A 333 5.90 8.67 1.35
CA SER A 333 5.69 8.98 -0.08
C SER A 333 5.18 7.77 -0.86
N ALA A 334 4.09 7.96 -1.60
CA ALA A 334 3.55 6.95 -2.50
C ALA A 334 3.07 7.58 -3.81
N LEU A 335 3.04 6.74 -4.84
CA LEU A 335 2.50 7.07 -6.16
C LEU A 335 1.31 6.15 -6.45
N GLY A 336 0.29 6.66 -7.11
CA GLY A 336 -0.91 5.91 -7.41
C GLY A 336 -1.54 6.25 -8.76
N PRO A 337 -2.63 5.53 -9.09
CA PRO A 337 -3.43 5.82 -10.27
C PRO A 337 -3.94 7.26 -10.31
N GLY A 338 -4.01 7.79 -11.59
CA GLY A 338 -4.54 9.12 -11.80
C GLY A 338 -3.72 9.95 -12.79
N PHE A 339 -2.43 9.92 -12.89
CA PHE A 339 -1.43 9.44 -11.96
C PHE A 339 -1.28 10.45 -10.83
N SER A 340 -0.98 9.99 -9.62
CA SER A 340 -0.89 10.89 -8.48
C SER A 340 0.35 10.61 -7.63
N SER A 341 0.73 11.62 -6.85
CA SER A 341 1.77 11.54 -5.84
C SER A 341 1.21 12.06 -4.52
N ASP A 342 1.30 11.24 -3.48
CA ASP A 342 0.77 11.52 -2.15
C ASP A 342 1.92 11.51 -1.14
N GLN A 343 2.01 12.60 -0.35
CA GLN A 343 3.06 12.87 0.61
C GLN A 343 2.45 13.12 1.98
N LEU A 344 3.08 12.60 3.04
CA LEU A 344 2.69 12.86 4.43
C LEU A 344 3.94 13.20 5.24
N LEU A 345 3.91 14.36 5.90
CA LEU A 345 4.98 14.81 6.76
C LEU A 345 4.75 14.31 8.19
N LEU A 346 5.76 13.64 8.71
CA LEU A 346 5.82 13.16 10.08
C LEU A 346 6.88 13.93 10.87
N TYR A 347 6.73 13.95 12.19
CA TYR A 347 7.79 14.35 13.10
C TYR A 347 7.96 13.30 14.20
N ASN A 348 9.12 12.71 14.29
CA ASN A 348 9.48 11.74 15.32
C ASN A 348 10.29 12.45 16.41
N GLN A 349 9.86 12.28 17.68
CA GLN A 349 10.49 12.91 18.86
C GLN A 349 11.57 12.03 19.45
#